data_c85b75411427292a962b9015eda621d7
#
_entry.id   c85b75411427292a962b9015eda621d7
#
_cell.length_a   1.000
_cell.length_b   1.000
_cell.length_c   1.000
_cell.angle_alpha   90.00
_cell.angle_beta   90.00
_cell.angle_gamma   90.00
#
_symmetry.space_group_name_H-M   'P 1'
#
loop_
_entity.id
_entity.type
_entity.pdbx_description
1 polymer ?
#
loop_
_entity_poly.entity_id
_entity_poly.type
_entity_poly.pdbx_seq_one_letter_code
_entity_poly.pdbx_strand_id
1 'polypeptide(L)'
;MSLLTTTEGCWLSRPTYLNKTAGLRITISGTSDGVRAYRKGMDSLVPGNLRLRISQSQPGEGGVGPKLSPRRREVLETAQKMGYYDTPRRTSQRELADHLDIRQATVAEHLQRAERDLIMHWIDQNTQ
;
A
#
# COMPACT_ATOMS: atom_id res chain seq x y z
N MET A 1 29.70 -4.05 -2.02
CA MET A 1 28.59 -4.48 -2.87
C MET A 1 27.40 -5.06 -2.11
N SER A 2 27.08 -4.61 -0.94
CA SER A 2 25.98 -5.15 -0.11
C SER A 2 25.32 -4.09 0.75
N LEU A 3 25.18 -2.88 0.26
CA LEU A 3 24.42 -1.84 0.96
C LEU A 3 22.90 -2.09 0.93
N LEU A 4 22.44 -2.99 0.06
CA LEU A 4 21.02 -3.32 -0.06
C LEU A 4 20.57 -4.47 0.86
N THR A 5 21.48 -5.16 1.49
CA THR A 5 21.17 -6.39 2.25
C THR A 5 21.63 -6.42 3.69
N THR A 6 22.35 -5.41 4.18
CA THR A 6 23.08 -5.56 5.44
C THR A 6 22.89 -4.41 6.44
N THR A 7 21.77 -3.72 6.43
CA THR A 7 21.43 -2.87 7.57
C THR A 7 20.51 -3.67 8.47
N GLU A 8 20.99 -4.07 9.62
CA GLU A 8 20.17 -4.78 10.62
C GLU A 8 18.87 -4.02 10.90
N GLY A 9 17.75 -4.72 10.80
CA GLY A 9 16.43 -4.14 11.04
C GLY A 9 15.80 -3.39 9.87
N CYS A 10 16.35 -3.52 8.66
CA CYS A 10 15.77 -2.92 7.46
C CYS A 10 15.81 -3.91 6.28
N TRP A 11 14.73 -3.97 5.50
CA TRP A 11 14.62 -4.83 4.31
C TRP A 11 13.86 -4.14 3.19
N LEU A 12 14.14 -4.54 1.96
CA LEU A 12 13.38 -4.11 0.79
C LEU A 12 11.98 -4.74 0.83
N SER A 13 10.94 -3.92 0.88
CA SER A 13 9.57 -4.39 0.99
C SER A 13 8.83 -4.47 -0.34
N ARG A 14 9.31 -3.80 -1.38
CA ARG A 14 8.67 -3.76 -2.70
C ARG A 14 9.67 -3.63 -3.82
N PRO A 15 9.28 -4.04 -5.04
CA PRO A 15 10.13 -3.85 -6.20
C PRO A 15 10.45 -2.37 -6.42
N THR A 16 11.66 -2.15 -6.83
CA THR A 16 12.20 -0.85 -7.19
C THR A 16 11.70 -0.46 -8.58
N TYR A 17 11.14 0.71 -8.71
CA TYR A 17 10.71 1.27 -10.00
C TYR A 17 11.66 2.36 -10.45
N LEU A 18 12.14 2.23 -11.66
CA LEU A 18 12.87 3.28 -12.35
C LEU A 18 11.92 4.01 -13.30
N ASN A 19 11.60 5.24 -13.00
CA ASN A 19 10.85 6.11 -13.90
C ASN A 19 11.79 7.14 -14.52
N LYS A 20 11.76 7.28 -15.83
CA LYS A 20 12.61 8.24 -16.57
C LYS A 20 12.41 9.70 -16.12
N THR A 21 11.22 10.04 -15.63
CA THR A 21 10.87 11.40 -15.22
C THR A 21 11.00 11.62 -13.70
N ALA A 22 10.71 10.60 -12.90
CA ALA A 22 10.64 10.73 -11.43
C ALA A 22 11.83 10.11 -10.69
N GLY A 23 12.77 9.47 -11.42
CA GLY A 23 13.93 8.84 -10.81
C GLY A 23 13.66 7.45 -10.24
N LEU A 24 14.53 7.00 -9.36
CA LEU A 24 14.49 5.70 -8.73
C LEU A 24 13.65 5.77 -7.44
N ARG A 25 12.61 4.95 -7.35
CA ARG A 25 11.82 4.80 -6.13
C ARG A 25 12.13 3.45 -5.47
N ILE A 26 12.67 3.51 -4.28
CA ILE A 26 12.95 2.34 -3.43
C ILE A 26 12.05 2.41 -2.21
N THR A 27 11.34 1.33 -1.91
CA THR A 27 10.56 1.21 -0.68
C THR A 27 11.27 0.24 0.26
N ILE A 28 11.63 0.73 1.41
CA ILE A 28 12.24 -0.04 2.48
C ILE A 28 11.30 -0.10 3.67
N SER A 29 11.29 -1.22 4.36
CA SER A 29 10.58 -1.41 5.61
C SER A 29 11.57 -1.86 6.69
N GLY A 30 11.31 -1.49 7.92
CA GLY A 30 12.19 -1.89 9.00
C GLY A 30 11.86 -1.19 10.31
N THR A 31 12.71 -1.42 11.29
CA THR A 31 12.65 -0.69 12.55
C THR A 31 13.03 0.78 12.35
N SER A 32 12.61 1.65 13.26
CA SER A 32 12.94 3.09 13.20
C SER A 32 14.45 3.33 13.11
N ASP A 33 15.22 2.54 13.83
CA ASP A 33 16.69 2.64 13.83
C ASP A 33 17.29 2.11 12.53
N GLY A 34 16.76 1.01 11.99
CA GLY A 34 17.19 0.44 10.72
C GLY A 34 16.94 1.40 9.55
N VAL A 35 15.76 2.00 9.49
CA VAL A 35 15.41 2.99 8.46
C VAL A 35 16.28 4.25 8.57
N ARG A 36 16.56 4.71 9.78
CA ARG A 36 17.44 5.86 10.03
C ARG A 36 18.88 5.58 9.61
N ALA A 37 19.40 4.40 9.93
CA ALA A 37 20.74 3.98 9.53
C ALA A 37 20.87 3.84 8.00
N TYR A 38 19.85 3.28 7.34
CA TYR A 38 19.79 3.20 5.88
C TYR A 38 19.80 4.58 5.23
N ARG A 39 19.00 5.52 5.75
CA ARG A 39 19.00 6.92 5.29
C ARG A 39 20.39 7.54 5.36
N LYS A 40 21.05 7.41 6.50
CA LYS A 40 22.40 7.94 6.70
C LYS A 40 23.41 7.38 5.70
N GLY A 41 23.32 6.08 5.40
CA GLY A 41 24.14 5.44 4.38
C GLY A 41 23.85 5.97 2.98
N MET A 42 22.57 6.19 2.65
CA MET A 42 22.17 6.73 1.34
C MET A 42 22.55 8.18 1.13
N ASP A 43 22.46 9.01 2.16
CA ASP A 43 22.89 10.43 2.11
C ASP A 43 24.37 10.57 1.78
N SER A 44 25.19 9.58 2.17
CA SER A 44 26.61 9.53 1.84
C SER A 44 26.90 9.14 0.38
N LEU A 45 25.98 8.37 -0.23
CA LEU A 45 26.15 7.85 -1.60
C LEU A 45 25.53 8.76 -2.67
N VAL A 46 24.46 9.45 -2.34
CA VAL A 46 23.72 10.31 -3.28
C VAL A 46 23.49 11.68 -2.65
N PRO A 47 24.48 12.57 -2.64
CA PRO A 47 24.30 13.90 -2.06
C PRO A 47 23.30 14.74 -2.85
N GLY A 48 22.33 15.27 -2.16
CA GLY A 48 21.58 16.45 -2.57
C GLY A 48 20.14 16.29 -3.07
N ASN A 49 19.66 15.11 -3.45
CA ASN A 49 18.32 14.96 -4.05
C ASN A 49 17.47 13.82 -3.49
N LEU A 50 17.75 13.36 -2.28
CA LEU A 50 16.97 12.29 -1.67
C LEU A 50 15.69 12.84 -1.03
N ARG A 51 14.53 12.57 -1.67
CA ARG A 51 13.23 12.84 -1.04
C ARG A 51 12.78 11.61 -0.27
N LEU A 52 12.78 11.69 1.04
CA LEU A 52 12.37 10.61 1.91
C LEU A 52 10.96 10.86 2.45
N ARG A 53 10.06 9.90 2.24
CA ARG A 53 8.76 9.86 2.91
C ARG A 53 8.80 8.75 3.95
N ILE A 54 8.71 9.14 5.21
CA ILE A 54 8.61 8.18 6.31
C ILE A 54 7.16 8.07 6.72
N SER A 55 6.59 6.87 6.63
CA SER A 55 5.29 6.54 7.22
C SER A 55 5.51 5.48 8.29
N GLN A 56 4.95 5.70 9.46
CA GLN A 56 4.93 4.67 10.50
C GLN A 56 3.75 3.74 10.24
N SER A 57 4.04 2.46 10.04
CA SER A 57 3.03 1.40 10.02
C SER A 57 3.11 0.61 11.31
N GLN A 58 2.00 0.23 11.87
CA GLN A 58 1.99 -0.67 13.01
C GLN A 58 2.38 -2.10 12.57
N PRO A 59 2.97 -2.92 13.47
CA PRO A 59 3.26 -4.31 13.19
C PRO A 59 1.98 -5.04 12.74
N GLY A 60 1.97 -5.58 11.53
CA GLY A 60 0.80 -6.21 10.93
C GLY A 60 0.12 -5.40 9.81
N GLU A 61 0.38 -4.10 9.71
CA GLU A 61 -0.06 -3.26 8.59
C GLU A 61 1.07 -3.12 7.55
N GLY A 62 1.47 -4.24 6.97
CA GLY A 62 2.52 -4.29 5.98
C GLY A 62 2.11 -3.66 4.65
N GLY A 63 2.21 -2.34 4.53
CA GLY A 63 2.07 -1.77 3.21
C GLY A 63 2.01 -0.26 3.19
N VAL A 64 2.82 0.32 2.31
CA VAL A 64 2.61 1.67 1.77
C VAL A 64 1.32 1.61 0.92
N GLY A 65 0.18 1.56 1.57
CA GLY A 65 -1.13 1.52 0.95
C GLY A 65 -2.09 2.51 1.60
N PRO A 66 -3.25 2.73 1.02
CA PRO A 66 -4.27 3.57 1.62
C PRO A 66 -4.68 2.99 2.96
N LYS A 67 -4.89 3.86 3.94
CA LYS A 67 -5.39 3.46 5.26
C LYS A 67 -6.87 3.13 5.15
N LEU A 68 -7.17 1.86 4.93
CA LEU A 68 -8.53 1.34 4.98
C LEU A 68 -8.88 0.95 6.41
N SER A 69 -10.09 1.29 6.86
CA SER A 69 -10.59 0.75 8.13
C SER A 69 -10.71 -0.78 8.04
N PRO A 70 -10.57 -1.51 9.15
CA PRO A 70 -10.64 -2.99 9.14
C PRO A 70 -11.90 -3.51 8.45
N ARG A 71 -13.03 -2.87 8.67
CA ARG A 71 -14.31 -3.28 8.05
C ARG A 71 -14.33 -3.03 6.54
N ARG A 72 -13.82 -1.89 6.07
CA ARG A 72 -13.70 -1.63 4.62
C ARG A 72 -12.76 -2.61 3.94
N ARG A 73 -11.66 -2.95 4.59
CA ARG A 73 -10.72 -3.95 4.10
C ARG A 73 -11.39 -5.31 3.97
N GLU A 74 -12.11 -5.75 4.98
CA GLU A 74 -12.85 -7.01 4.98
C GLU A 74 -13.85 -7.08 3.81
N VAL A 75 -14.67 -6.04 3.64
CA VAL A 75 -15.63 -5.97 2.54
C VAL A 75 -14.93 -6.02 1.18
N LEU A 76 -13.85 -5.25 1.01
CA LEU A 76 -13.08 -5.19 -0.23
C LEU A 76 -12.42 -6.53 -0.56
N GLU A 77 -11.79 -7.17 0.41
CA GLU A 77 -11.15 -8.48 0.24
C GLU A 77 -12.18 -9.58 -0.08
N THR A 78 -13.33 -9.56 0.58
CA THR A 78 -14.42 -10.49 0.29
C THR A 78 -14.96 -10.27 -1.12
N ALA A 79 -15.15 -9.03 -1.53
CA ALA A 79 -15.56 -8.68 -2.89
C ALA A 79 -14.58 -9.21 -3.93
N GLN A 80 -13.29 -9.05 -3.71
CA GLN A 80 -12.25 -9.56 -4.60
C GLN A 80 -12.25 -11.09 -4.66
N LYS A 81 -12.34 -11.76 -3.52
CA LYS A 81 -12.35 -13.23 -3.44
C LYS A 81 -13.57 -13.86 -4.13
N MET A 82 -14.73 -13.21 -4.03
CA MET A 82 -15.97 -13.68 -4.65
C MET A 82 -16.08 -13.30 -6.14
N GLY A 83 -15.13 -12.55 -6.68
CA GLY A 83 -15.10 -12.19 -8.09
C GLY A 83 -15.96 -10.97 -8.47
N TYR A 84 -16.21 -10.08 -7.51
CA TYR A 84 -16.95 -8.83 -7.78
C TYR A 84 -16.23 -7.92 -8.78
N TYR A 85 -14.89 -7.92 -8.77
CA TYR A 85 -14.06 -7.14 -9.67
C TYR A 85 -13.61 -7.89 -10.92
N ASP A 86 -14.06 -9.11 -11.11
CA ASP A 86 -13.77 -9.89 -12.32
C ASP A 86 -14.57 -9.38 -13.52
N THR A 87 -14.07 -9.64 -14.71
CA THR A 87 -14.74 -9.30 -15.96
C THR A 87 -14.97 -10.58 -16.77
N PRO A 88 -16.21 -11.07 -16.89
CA PRO A 88 -17.45 -10.57 -16.26
C PRO A 88 -17.50 -10.82 -14.74
N ARG A 89 -18.30 -10.02 -14.03
CA ARG A 89 -18.48 -10.17 -12.58
C ARG A 89 -19.07 -11.53 -12.24
N ARG A 90 -18.55 -12.16 -11.19
CA ARG A 90 -19.02 -13.46 -10.69
C ARG A 90 -20.00 -13.34 -9.53
N THR A 91 -20.10 -12.17 -8.92
CA THR A 91 -20.98 -11.90 -7.78
C THR A 91 -21.57 -10.50 -7.87
N SER A 92 -22.62 -10.25 -7.08
CA SER A 92 -23.28 -8.97 -6.95
C SER A 92 -23.10 -8.39 -5.56
N GLN A 93 -23.41 -7.09 -5.39
CA GLN A 93 -23.43 -6.45 -4.07
C GLN A 93 -24.43 -7.12 -3.12
N ARG A 94 -25.53 -7.64 -3.66
CA ARG A 94 -26.53 -8.36 -2.88
C ARG A 94 -25.98 -9.66 -2.32
N GLU A 95 -25.28 -10.43 -3.13
CA GLU A 95 -24.63 -11.67 -2.70
C GLU A 95 -23.52 -11.41 -1.68
N LEU A 96 -22.76 -10.32 -1.85
CA LEU A 96 -21.78 -9.88 -0.86
C LEU A 96 -22.45 -9.51 0.47
N ALA A 97 -23.58 -8.80 0.42
CA ALA A 97 -24.36 -8.43 1.59
C ALA A 97 -24.85 -9.65 2.35
N ASP A 98 -25.38 -10.64 1.64
CA ASP A 98 -25.83 -11.92 2.21
C ASP A 98 -24.65 -12.68 2.85
N HIS A 99 -23.51 -12.73 2.18
CA HIS A 99 -22.31 -13.39 2.69
C HIS A 99 -21.73 -12.73 3.95
N LEU A 100 -21.76 -11.39 4.01
CA LEU A 100 -21.22 -10.61 5.12
C LEU A 100 -22.25 -10.35 6.23
N ASP A 101 -23.48 -10.79 6.05
CA ASP A 101 -24.61 -10.54 6.96
C ASP A 101 -24.81 -9.05 7.28
N ILE A 102 -24.79 -8.23 6.24
CA ILE A 102 -25.04 -6.79 6.30
C ILE A 102 -25.98 -6.35 5.17
N ARG A 103 -26.48 -5.12 5.25
CA ARG A 103 -27.34 -4.58 4.21
C ARG A 103 -26.59 -4.28 2.93
N GLN A 104 -27.24 -4.46 1.79
CA GLN A 104 -26.67 -4.13 0.47
C GLN A 104 -26.20 -2.66 0.39
N ALA A 105 -26.96 -1.72 0.93
CA ALA A 105 -26.57 -0.31 0.99
C ALA A 105 -25.28 -0.10 1.78
N THR A 106 -25.05 -0.87 2.84
CA THR A 106 -23.83 -0.83 3.64
C THR A 106 -22.63 -1.39 2.84
N VAL A 107 -22.82 -2.47 2.09
CA VAL A 107 -21.78 -2.99 1.18
C VAL A 107 -21.41 -1.94 0.15
N ALA A 108 -22.40 -1.35 -0.51
CA ALA A 108 -22.17 -0.30 -1.52
C ALA A 108 -21.38 0.88 -0.95
N GLU A 109 -21.71 1.34 0.24
CA GLU A 109 -21.01 2.43 0.92
C GLU A 109 -19.56 2.05 1.26
N HIS A 110 -19.33 0.87 1.81
CA HIS A 110 -17.99 0.41 2.15
C HIS A 110 -17.10 0.25 0.88
N LEU A 111 -17.65 -0.33 -0.19
CA LEU A 111 -16.92 -0.47 -1.45
C LEU A 111 -16.59 0.89 -2.06
N GLN A 112 -17.56 1.79 -2.13
CA GLN A 112 -17.35 3.13 -2.68
C GLN A 112 -16.26 3.89 -1.92
N ARG A 113 -16.28 3.85 -0.60
CA ARG A 113 -15.26 4.51 0.23
C ARG A 113 -13.89 3.85 0.11
N ALA A 114 -13.84 2.53 0.06
CA ALA A 114 -12.59 1.80 -0.15
C ALA A 114 -12.00 2.08 -1.54
N GLU A 115 -12.80 2.03 -2.57
CA GLU A 115 -12.41 2.35 -3.95
C GLU A 115 -11.91 3.79 -4.07
N ARG A 116 -12.60 4.75 -3.44
CA ARG A 116 -12.15 6.13 -3.38
C ARG A 116 -10.77 6.25 -2.74
N ASP A 117 -10.58 5.63 -1.59
CA ASP A 117 -9.31 5.70 -0.86
C ASP A 117 -8.17 5.09 -1.68
N LEU A 118 -8.43 3.98 -2.37
CA LEU A 118 -7.47 3.34 -3.29
C LEU A 118 -7.14 4.23 -4.49
N ILE A 119 -8.14 4.80 -5.13
CA ILE A 119 -7.98 5.67 -6.31
C ILE A 119 -7.20 6.93 -5.94
N MET A 120 -7.57 7.59 -4.86
CA MET A 120 -6.87 8.80 -4.40
C MET A 120 -5.43 8.50 -4.03
N HIS A 121 -5.19 7.39 -3.35
CA HIS A 121 -3.84 6.95 -3.03
C HIS A 121 -3.00 6.70 -4.30
N TRP A 122 -3.59 6.03 -5.30
CA TRP A 122 -2.91 5.77 -6.56
C TRP A 122 -2.56 7.07 -7.31
N ILE A 123 -3.50 8.02 -7.37
CA ILE A 123 -3.31 9.32 -7.99
C ILE A 123 -2.17 10.06 -7.28
N ASP A 124 -2.20 10.16 -5.96
CA ASP A 124 -1.17 10.84 -5.17
C ASP A 124 0.22 10.26 -5.38
N GLN A 125 0.32 8.93 -5.57
CA GLN A 125 1.58 8.26 -5.82
C GLN A 125 2.13 8.49 -7.25
N ASN A 126 1.27 8.77 -8.22
CA ASN A 126 1.64 8.86 -9.64
C ASN A 126 1.62 10.28 -10.21
N THR A 127 1.12 11.26 -9.47
CA THR A 127 0.99 12.66 -9.94
C THR A 127 2.18 13.56 -9.51
N GLN A 128 3.11 13.02 -8.75
CA GLN A 128 4.30 13.79 -8.29
C GLN A 128 5.53 13.46 -9.07
#